data_7911020633b1e703e7a3487249f96bc8
#
_entry.id   7911020633b1e703e7a3487249f96bc8
#
_cell.length_a   1.000
_cell.length_b   1.000
_cell.length_c   1.000
_cell.angle_alpha   90.00
_cell.angle_beta   90.00
_cell.angle_gamma   90.00
#
_symmetry.space_group_name_H-M   'P 1'
#
loop_
_entity.id
_entity.type
_entity.pdbx_description
1 polymer ?
#
loop_
_entity_poly.entity_id
_entity_poly.type
_entity_poly.pdbx_seq_one_letter_code
_entity_poly.pdbx_strand_id
1 'polypeptide(L)'
;MKRFHFIFLTALLAFFTTNIAAQQMKIVRCTTPTIIIGGKKCARGNTFDKKEKISWVSSTQVLIAKDEKGRLVRFAATEEKKSGFSVSKAMNKKHQRMATRDFGNTGIDGTYIIDDKIVLPTPLDPNKKYTIEIRYTIDGETTVYKAKYLAKNATFTIKKDIFIKRLNHIKKAEIYACEEGKKDICLSRNIELLTIERAMQP
;
A
#
# COMPACT_ATOMS: atom_id res chain seq x y z
N MET A 1 -28.90 46.97 -11.26
CA MET A 1 -28.55 45.56 -11.70
C MET A 1 -27.05 45.21 -11.64
N LYS A 2 -26.11 46.08 -11.23
CA LYS A 2 -24.67 45.76 -11.18
C LYS A 2 -24.16 45.15 -9.85
N ARG A 3 -24.96 45.17 -8.77
CA ARG A 3 -24.54 44.63 -7.45
C ARG A 3 -24.76 43.12 -7.26
N PHE A 4 -25.64 42.51 -8.03
CA PHE A 4 -25.94 41.05 -7.91
C PHE A 4 -24.87 40.17 -8.56
N HIS A 5 -24.13 40.67 -9.54
CA HIS A 5 -23.09 39.87 -10.23
C HIS A 5 -21.83 39.68 -9.35
N PHE A 6 -21.57 40.60 -8.43
CA PHE A 6 -20.38 40.49 -7.57
C PHE A 6 -20.55 39.45 -6.44
N ILE A 7 -21.76 39.27 -5.94
CA ILE A 7 -22.04 38.27 -4.90
C ILE A 7 -22.01 36.87 -5.46
N PHE A 8 -22.41 36.68 -6.72
CA PHE A 8 -22.36 35.35 -7.38
C PHE A 8 -20.94 34.91 -7.71
N LEU A 9 -20.06 35.86 -8.04
CA LEU A 9 -18.65 35.57 -8.37
C LEU A 9 -17.83 35.17 -7.12
N THR A 10 -18.11 35.81 -5.96
CA THR A 10 -17.44 35.45 -4.70
C THR A 10 -17.93 34.14 -4.12
N ALA A 11 -19.20 33.75 -4.32
CA ALA A 11 -19.73 32.46 -3.93
C ALA A 11 -19.15 31.32 -4.77
N LEU A 12 -18.89 31.56 -6.07
CA LEU A 12 -18.30 30.53 -6.97
C LEU A 12 -16.83 30.25 -6.64
N LEU A 13 -16.07 31.27 -6.19
CA LEU A 13 -14.67 31.10 -5.78
C LEU A 13 -14.51 30.32 -4.46
N ALA A 14 -15.50 30.30 -3.59
CA ALA A 14 -15.47 29.54 -2.34
C ALA A 14 -15.63 28.02 -2.53
N PHE A 15 -16.15 27.56 -3.68
CA PHE A 15 -16.32 26.12 -3.96
C PHE A 15 -15.07 25.45 -4.54
N PHE A 16 -14.02 26.21 -4.90
CA PHE A 16 -12.77 25.65 -5.44
C PHE A 16 -11.65 25.50 -4.42
N THR A 17 -11.92 25.68 -3.12
CA THR A 17 -10.99 25.14 -2.12
C THR A 17 -11.08 23.62 -2.17
N THR A 18 -10.36 23.02 -3.12
CA THR A 18 -10.06 21.60 -3.06
C THR A 18 -9.38 21.37 -1.71
N ASN A 19 -10.11 20.85 -0.75
CA ASN A 19 -9.54 20.25 0.44
C ASN A 19 -8.59 19.16 -0.05
N ILE A 20 -7.32 19.53 -0.23
CA ILE A 20 -6.23 18.55 -0.34
C ILE A 20 -6.17 17.95 1.06
N ALA A 21 -7.02 16.97 1.31
CA ALA A 21 -7.06 16.26 2.59
C ALA A 21 -5.64 15.81 2.89
N ALA A 22 -5.09 16.32 3.98
CA ALA A 22 -3.79 15.91 4.48
C ALA A 22 -3.85 14.41 4.72
N GLN A 23 -3.06 13.63 3.99
CA GLN A 23 -3.06 12.17 4.12
C GLN A 23 -2.33 11.79 5.40
N GLN A 24 -3.11 11.52 6.45
CA GLN A 24 -2.58 11.16 7.77
C GLN A 24 -1.97 9.75 7.75
N MET A 25 -0.79 9.67 8.33
CA MET A 25 -0.03 8.43 8.50
C MET A 25 0.17 8.17 10.00
N LYS A 26 -0.10 6.94 10.47
CA LYS A 26 0.14 6.55 11.87
C LYS A 26 1.38 5.68 11.98
N ILE A 27 2.34 6.06 12.83
CA ILE A 27 3.59 5.34 13.03
C ILE A 27 3.31 3.99 13.70
N VAL A 28 3.71 2.91 13.02
CA VAL A 28 3.61 1.53 13.53
C VAL A 28 4.93 1.11 14.17
N ARG A 29 6.05 1.37 13.48
CA ARG A 29 7.39 0.99 13.95
C ARG A 29 8.46 1.92 13.36
N CYS A 30 9.50 2.20 14.13
CA CYS A 30 10.69 2.90 13.69
C CYS A 30 11.93 2.20 14.26
N THR A 31 13.06 2.22 13.52
CA THR A 31 14.32 1.62 13.99
C THR A 31 14.89 2.31 15.21
N THR A 32 14.75 3.64 15.25
CA THR A 32 15.24 4.47 16.37
C THR A 32 14.30 5.64 16.61
N PRO A 33 14.20 6.14 17.87
CA PRO A 33 13.42 7.33 18.19
C PRO A 33 14.06 8.63 17.71
N THR A 34 15.27 8.58 17.14
CA THR A 34 16.01 9.77 16.65
C THR A 34 15.53 10.27 15.29
N ILE A 35 14.65 9.55 14.62
CA ILE A 35 13.97 10.04 13.42
C ILE A 35 13.08 11.23 13.81
N ILE A 36 13.17 12.34 13.08
CA ILE A 36 12.36 13.55 13.32
C ILE A 36 11.40 13.74 12.15
N ILE A 37 10.14 13.94 12.46
CA ILE A 37 9.06 14.18 11.48
C ILE A 37 8.35 15.47 11.88
N GLY A 38 8.34 16.47 10.98
CA GLY A 38 7.72 17.77 11.27
C GLY A 38 8.26 18.43 12.55
N GLY A 39 9.56 18.23 12.86
CA GLY A 39 10.20 18.76 14.08
C GLY A 39 9.96 17.95 15.36
N LYS A 40 9.18 16.85 15.31
CA LYS A 40 8.88 15.98 16.47
C LYS A 40 9.61 14.65 16.37
N LYS A 41 10.03 14.10 17.51
CA LYS A 41 10.63 12.75 17.57
C LYS A 41 9.63 11.68 17.16
N CYS A 42 10.10 10.71 16.39
CA CYS A 42 9.32 9.55 15.98
C CYS A 42 8.98 8.67 17.20
N ALA A 43 7.68 8.44 17.42
CA ALA A 43 7.20 7.51 18.44
C ALA A 43 6.05 6.67 17.88
N ARG A 44 5.97 5.42 18.30
CA ARG A 44 4.89 4.51 17.91
C ARG A 44 3.53 5.10 18.31
N GLY A 45 2.59 5.07 17.37
CA GLY A 45 1.24 5.58 17.58
C GLY A 45 1.05 7.05 17.20
N ASN A 46 2.14 7.85 17.06
CA ASN A 46 2.05 9.22 16.59
C ASN A 46 1.56 9.27 15.14
N THR A 47 0.86 10.35 14.81
CA THR A 47 0.41 10.64 13.44
C THR A 47 1.22 11.78 12.84
N PHE A 48 1.37 11.77 11.52
CA PHE A 48 2.04 12.81 10.74
C PHE A 48 1.39 12.92 9.37
N ASP A 49 1.49 14.09 8.73
CA ASP A 49 1.07 14.24 7.34
C ASP A 49 2.13 13.60 6.43
N LYS A 50 1.68 12.84 5.45
CA LYS A 50 2.56 12.19 4.46
C LYS A 50 3.49 13.17 3.73
N LYS A 51 3.14 14.46 3.71
CA LYS A 51 3.95 15.53 3.11
C LYS A 51 4.99 16.11 4.06
N GLU A 52 4.92 15.79 5.36
CA GLU A 52 5.88 16.27 6.32
C GLU A 52 7.28 15.76 6.01
N LYS A 53 8.28 16.62 6.22
CA LYS A 53 9.68 16.25 6.01
C LYS A 53 10.12 15.29 7.11
N ILE A 54 10.67 14.14 6.68
CA ILE A 54 11.31 13.16 7.56
C ILE A 54 12.82 13.47 7.56
N SER A 55 13.37 13.72 8.74
CA SER A 55 14.81 13.94 8.93
C SER A 55 15.45 12.69 9.52
N TRP A 56 16.39 12.15 8.79
CA TRP A 56 17.12 10.94 9.12
C TRP A 56 18.49 11.27 9.72
N VAL A 57 18.92 10.54 10.75
CA VAL A 57 20.23 10.68 11.38
C VAL A 57 21.22 9.67 10.79
N SER A 58 20.72 8.50 10.35
CA SER A 58 21.54 7.44 9.75
C SER A 58 20.88 6.89 8.49
N SER A 59 21.69 6.45 7.52
CA SER A 59 21.23 5.80 6.28
C SER A 59 20.57 4.44 6.49
N THR A 60 20.71 3.83 7.66
CA THR A 60 20.09 2.55 8.01
C THR A 60 18.72 2.69 8.68
N GLN A 61 18.27 3.93 8.89
CA GLN A 61 16.99 4.17 9.54
C GLN A 61 15.82 3.85 8.62
N VAL A 62 14.83 3.18 9.20
CA VAL A 62 13.58 2.79 8.54
C VAL A 62 12.40 3.15 9.45
N LEU A 63 11.32 3.62 8.83
CA LEU A 63 10.04 3.93 9.45
C LEU A 63 8.95 3.16 8.71
N ILE A 64 8.08 2.48 9.44
CA ILE A 64 6.84 1.89 8.91
C ILE A 64 5.66 2.66 9.51
N ALA A 65 4.82 3.18 8.64
CA ALA A 65 3.58 3.85 9.03
C ALA A 65 2.38 3.22 8.31
N LYS A 66 1.20 3.39 8.91
CA LYS A 66 -0.08 2.90 8.39
C LYS A 66 -0.87 4.09 7.84
N ASP A 67 -1.36 3.97 6.61
CA ASP A 67 -2.24 4.98 6.02
C ASP A 67 -3.70 4.82 6.53
N GLU A 68 -4.58 5.75 6.14
CA GLU A 68 -6.00 5.76 6.51
C GLU A 68 -6.75 4.51 6.02
N LYS A 69 -6.28 3.89 4.95
CA LYS A 69 -6.82 2.63 4.41
C LYS A 69 -6.27 1.39 5.12
N GLY A 70 -5.42 1.59 6.13
CA GLY A 70 -4.81 0.51 6.88
C GLY A 70 -3.61 -0.14 6.23
N ARG A 71 -3.09 0.37 5.10
CA ARG A 71 -1.93 -0.17 4.40
C ARG A 71 -0.64 0.29 5.08
N LEU A 72 0.31 -0.62 5.18
CA LEU A 72 1.64 -0.32 5.71
C LEU A 72 2.54 0.24 4.60
N VAL A 73 3.20 1.34 4.89
CA VAL A 73 4.13 2.03 4.00
C VAL A 73 5.49 2.11 4.66
N ARG A 74 6.54 1.71 3.94
CA ARG A 74 7.93 1.81 4.37
C ARG A 74 8.55 3.12 3.89
N PHE A 75 9.26 3.80 4.78
CA PHE A 75 10.12 4.93 4.49
C PHE A 75 11.55 4.59 4.93
N ALA A 76 12.55 4.89 4.10
CA ALA A 76 13.94 4.59 4.38
C ALA A 76 14.88 5.75 3.99
N ALA A 77 15.85 6.01 4.82
CA ALA A 77 16.82 7.09 4.61
C ALA A 77 17.65 6.96 3.32
N THR A 78 18.00 5.73 2.95
CA THR A 78 18.79 5.44 1.73
C THR A 78 18.06 5.79 0.44
N GLU A 79 16.75 5.80 0.45
CA GLU A 79 15.93 6.09 -0.72
C GLU A 79 15.85 7.60 -1.01
N GLU A 80 15.99 8.45 0.01
CA GLU A 80 16.03 9.91 -0.16
C GLU A 80 17.29 10.41 -0.89
N LYS A 81 18.44 9.76 -0.66
CA LYS A 81 19.72 10.17 -1.25
C LYS A 81 19.84 9.89 -2.74
N LYS A 82 19.09 8.91 -3.27
CA LYS A 82 19.17 8.49 -4.68
C LYS A 82 18.31 9.31 -5.64
N SER A 83 17.32 10.05 -5.15
CA SER A 83 16.31 10.62 -6.03
C SER A 83 16.22 12.15 -6.06
N GLY A 84 16.87 12.87 -5.12
CA GLY A 84 16.60 14.30 -4.94
C GLY A 84 15.11 14.63 -4.70
N PHE A 85 14.29 13.59 -4.60
CA PHE A 85 12.85 13.61 -4.34
C PHE A 85 12.59 12.95 -2.98
N SER A 86 11.70 13.52 -2.18
CA SER A 86 11.25 12.87 -0.97
C SER A 86 10.67 11.49 -1.30
N VAL A 87 11.04 10.46 -0.54
CA VAL A 87 10.61 9.05 -0.70
C VAL A 87 9.09 8.92 -0.80
N SER A 88 8.35 9.78 -0.11
CA SER A 88 6.90 9.89 -0.24
C SER A 88 6.42 10.11 -1.67
N LYS A 89 7.19 10.82 -2.54
CA LYS A 89 6.84 11.01 -3.96
C LYS A 89 7.19 9.81 -4.85
N ALA A 90 8.30 9.11 -4.57
CA ALA A 90 8.74 7.98 -5.39
C ALA A 90 7.89 6.72 -5.16
N MET A 91 7.57 6.38 -3.91
CA MET A 91 6.62 5.30 -3.60
C MET A 91 5.20 5.65 -4.06
N ASN A 92 4.78 6.93 -3.95
CA ASN A 92 3.50 7.37 -4.49
C ASN A 92 3.39 7.26 -6.00
N LYS A 93 4.45 7.56 -6.77
CA LYS A 93 4.40 7.39 -8.23
C LYS A 93 4.22 5.92 -8.62
N LYS A 94 4.86 5.00 -7.90
CA LYS A 94 4.69 3.56 -8.16
C LYS A 94 3.30 3.08 -7.73
N HIS A 95 2.78 3.52 -6.58
CA HIS A 95 1.44 3.16 -6.10
C HIS A 95 0.31 3.98 -6.73
N GLN A 96 0.51 5.27 -7.09
CA GLN A 96 -0.48 6.07 -7.83
C GLN A 96 -0.59 5.67 -9.31
N ARG A 97 0.50 5.18 -9.94
CA ARG A 97 0.39 4.57 -11.27
C ARG A 97 -0.42 3.27 -11.28
N MET A 98 -0.54 2.61 -10.14
CA MET A 98 -1.37 1.41 -9.97
C MET A 98 -2.86 1.73 -9.82
N ALA A 99 -3.24 2.98 -9.51
CA ALA A 99 -4.64 3.38 -9.34
C ALA A 99 -5.32 3.92 -10.61
N THR A 100 -4.58 4.15 -11.71
CA THR A 100 -5.11 4.91 -12.87
C THR A 100 -4.71 4.40 -14.25
N ARG A 101 -4.31 3.14 -14.43
CA ARG A 101 -4.05 2.64 -15.80
C ARG A 101 -4.55 1.23 -16.04
N ASP A 102 -5.41 1.18 -17.03
CA ASP A 102 -5.83 0.08 -17.90
C ASP A 102 -6.39 -1.20 -17.25
N PHE A 103 -7.61 -1.50 -17.67
CA PHE A 103 -8.36 -2.74 -17.44
C PHE A 103 -7.62 -4.04 -17.88
N GLY A 104 -6.37 -3.96 -18.24
CA GLY A 104 -5.47 -5.10 -18.49
C GLY A 104 -4.52 -5.41 -17.34
N ASN A 105 -4.39 -4.49 -16.38
CA ASN A 105 -3.55 -4.68 -15.19
C ASN A 105 -4.42 -4.41 -13.96
N THR A 106 -4.78 -5.42 -13.20
CA THR A 106 -5.76 -5.39 -12.11
C THR A 106 -5.35 -4.50 -10.92
N GLY A 107 -4.25 -3.76 -11.03
CA GLY A 107 -3.77 -2.82 -10.01
C GLY A 107 -3.29 -3.47 -8.70
N ILE A 108 -3.11 -4.81 -8.70
CA ILE A 108 -2.71 -5.59 -7.52
C ILE A 108 -1.19 -5.81 -7.49
N ASP A 109 -0.47 -5.57 -8.59
CA ASP A 109 0.99 -5.70 -8.63
C ASP A 109 1.67 -4.74 -7.66
N GLY A 110 2.72 -5.20 -6.98
CA GLY A 110 3.53 -4.38 -6.09
C GLY A 110 4.01 -5.09 -4.84
N THR A 111 4.63 -4.31 -3.95
CA THR A 111 5.18 -4.78 -2.69
C THR A 111 4.22 -4.46 -1.54
N TYR A 112 3.89 -5.47 -0.75
CA TYR A 112 2.99 -5.37 0.40
C TYR A 112 3.66 -5.86 1.68
N ILE A 113 3.47 -5.09 2.75
CA ILE A 113 3.93 -5.45 4.09
C ILE A 113 2.75 -6.03 4.86
N ILE A 114 2.91 -7.24 5.39
CA ILE A 114 1.87 -7.94 6.13
C ILE A 114 2.26 -7.98 7.62
N ASP A 115 1.45 -7.36 8.47
CA ASP A 115 1.54 -7.48 9.92
C ASP A 115 0.73 -8.69 10.41
N ASP A 116 -0.59 -8.63 10.26
CA ASP A 116 -1.54 -9.72 10.52
C ASP A 116 -2.22 -10.15 9.22
N LYS A 117 -2.82 -9.21 8.53
CA LYS A 117 -3.53 -9.42 7.25
C LYS A 117 -3.53 -8.16 6.39
N ILE A 118 -3.69 -8.37 5.08
CA ILE A 118 -4.02 -7.31 4.13
C ILE A 118 -5.30 -7.66 3.38
N VAL A 119 -6.05 -6.63 2.96
CA VAL A 119 -7.25 -6.78 2.14
C VAL A 119 -7.01 -6.06 0.81
N LEU A 120 -7.15 -6.78 -0.29
CA LEU A 120 -6.91 -6.27 -1.64
C LEU A 120 -8.21 -6.30 -2.45
N PRO A 121 -8.52 -5.24 -3.22
CA PRO A 121 -9.66 -5.22 -4.12
C PRO A 121 -9.40 -6.11 -5.33
N THR A 122 -10.48 -6.59 -5.95
CA THR A 122 -10.43 -7.33 -7.21
C THR A 122 -11.45 -6.78 -8.20
N PRO A 123 -11.22 -6.91 -9.51
CA PRO A 123 -12.21 -6.60 -10.54
C PRO A 123 -13.19 -7.75 -10.80
N LEU A 124 -13.26 -8.75 -9.92
CA LEU A 124 -14.08 -9.93 -10.10
C LEU A 124 -15.58 -9.62 -9.91
N ASP A 125 -16.43 -10.35 -10.63
CA ASP A 125 -17.88 -10.26 -10.49
C ASP A 125 -18.32 -10.71 -9.09
N PRO A 126 -18.95 -9.85 -8.28
CA PRO A 126 -19.36 -10.19 -6.91
C PRO A 126 -20.48 -11.26 -6.86
N ASN A 127 -21.16 -11.52 -7.97
CA ASN A 127 -22.23 -12.54 -8.05
C ASN A 127 -21.70 -13.95 -8.32
N LYS A 128 -20.39 -14.10 -8.56
CA LYS A 128 -19.76 -15.38 -8.83
C LYS A 128 -18.93 -15.86 -7.64
N LYS A 129 -18.76 -17.18 -7.57
CA LYS A 129 -17.90 -17.81 -6.56
C LYS A 129 -16.50 -18.02 -7.12
N TYR A 130 -15.50 -17.49 -6.42
CA TYR A 130 -14.11 -17.68 -6.79
C TYR A 130 -13.31 -18.23 -5.61
N THR A 131 -12.34 -19.06 -5.90
CA THR A 131 -11.22 -19.37 -5.01
C THR A 131 -10.03 -18.53 -5.43
N ILE A 132 -9.45 -17.77 -4.51
CA ILE A 132 -8.24 -16.98 -4.80
C ILE A 132 -7.03 -17.81 -4.40
N GLU A 133 -6.15 -18.08 -5.35
CA GLU A 133 -4.90 -18.77 -5.14
C GLU A 133 -3.72 -17.84 -5.31
N ILE A 134 -2.79 -17.87 -4.36
CA ILE A 134 -1.53 -17.17 -4.43
C ILE A 134 -0.44 -18.23 -4.58
N ARG A 135 0.19 -18.22 -5.74
CA ARG A 135 1.21 -19.22 -6.13
C ARG A 135 2.58 -18.59 -6.06
N TYR A 136 3.50 -19.22 -5.37
CA TYR A 136 4.90 -18.77 -5.22
C TYR A 136 5.82 -19.95 -5.01
N THR A 137 7.12 -19.76 -5.22
CA THR A 137 8.11 -20.84 -5.15
C THR A 137 8.90 -20.76 -3.85
N ILE A 138 9.03 -21.89 -3.16
CA ILE A 138 9.92 -22.08 -2.01
C ILE A 138 10.79 -23.30 -2.30
N ASP A 139 12.10 -23.13 -2.17
CA ASP A 139 13.06 -24.22 -2.34
C ASP A 139 12.90 -24.99 -3.67
N GLY A 140 12.49 -24.28 -4.72
CA GLY A 140 12.23 -24.84 -6.04
C GLY A 140 10.85 -25.46 -6.25
N GLU A 141 10.03 -25.56 -5.20
CA GLU A 141 8.68 -26.12 -5.27
C GLU A 141 7.62 -25.02 -5.31
N THR A 142 6.59 -25.20 -6.14
CA THR A 142 5.44 -24.29 -6.17
C THR A 142 4.54 -24.55 -4.98
N THR A 143 4.36 -23.51 -4.19
CA THR A 143 3.44 -23.48 -3.05
C THR A 143 2.20 -22.70 -3.42
N VAL A 144 1.03 -23.19 -2.98
CA VAL A 144 -0.28 -22.54 -3.22
C VAL A 144 -0.90 -22.16 -1.89
N TYR A 145 -1.14 -20.86 -1.71
CA TYR A 145 -1.89 -20.34 -0.58
C TYR A 145 -3.31 -19.94 -1.03
N LYS A 146 -4.34 -20.41 -0.31
CA LYS A 146 -5.74 -20.07 -0.61
C LYS A 146 -6.19 -18.90 0.23
N ALA A 147 -6.44 -17.77 -0.42
CA ALA A 147 -6.91 -16.55 0.24
C ALA A 147 -8.44 -16.52 0.31
N LYS A 148 -8.98 -15.92 1.38
CA LYS A 148 -10.43 -15.76 1.56
C LYS A 148 -10.97 -14.67 0.66
N TYR A 149 -11.82 -15.02 -0.30
CA TYR A 149 -12.58 -14.06 -1.12
C TYR A 149 -13.85 -13.61 -0.41
N LEU A 150 -14.14 -12.30 -0.50
CA LEU A 150 -15.34 -11.66 0.04
C LEU A 150 -16.12 -11.03 -1.11
N ALA A 151 -17.08 -11.76 -1.65
CA ALA A 151 -17.88 -11.37 -2.81
C ALA A 151 -18.57 -10.00 -2.64
N LYS A 152 -19.17 -9.76 -1.46
CA LYS A 152 -19.90 -8.50 -1.16
C LYS A 152 -19.11 -7.24 -1.47
N ASN A 153 -17.79 -7.27 -1.27
CA ASN A 153 -16.90 -6.11 -1.43
C ASN A 153 -15.94 -6.29 -2.61
N ALA A 154 -16.04 -7.40 -3.36
CA ALA A 154 -15.08 -7.79 -4.39
C ALA A 154 -13.63 -7.66 -3.89
N THR A 155 -13.33 -8.23 -2.72
CA THR A 155 -12.00 -8.18 -2.08
C THR A 155 -11.55 -9.57 -1.68
N PHE A 156 -10.24 -9.75 -1.46
CA PHE A 156 -9.71 -10.95 -0.82
C PHE A 156 -8.71 -10.58 0.27
N THR A 157 -8.51 -11.51 1.19
CA THR A 157 -7.65 -11.30 2.35
C THR A 157 -6.47 -12.25 2.33
N ILE A 158 -5.26 -11.69 2.40
CA ILE A 158 -4.02 -12.43 2.63
C ILE A 158 -3.64 -12.27 4.10
N LYS A 159 -3.44 -13.39 4.80
CA LYS A 159 -3.02 -13.37 6.19
C LYS A 159 -1.52 -13.66 6.32
N LYS A 160 -0.95 -13.36 7.49
CA LYS A 160 0.47 -13.59 7.81
C LYS A 160 0.87 -15.08 7.72
N ASP A 161 -0.07 -16.01 7.83
CA ASP A 161 0.15 -17.44 7.68
C ASP A 161 0.60 -17.88 6.27
N ILE A 162 0.56 -16.99 5.27
CA ILE A 162 1.18 -17.22 3.96
C ILE A 162 2.71 -17.43 4.08
N PHE A 163 3.36 -16.87 5.12
CA PHE A 163 4.79 -17.03 5.38
C PHE A 163 5.07 -18.36 6.10
N ILE A 164 4.85 -19.47 5.43
CA ILE A 164 5.16 -20.81 5.94
C ILE A 164 6.67 -21.03 6.08
N LYS A 165 7.09 -22.06 6.84
CA LYS A 165 8.50 -22.43 7.03
C LYS A 165 9.41 -21.27 7.49
N ARG A 166 8.88 -20.34 8.30
CA ARG A 166 9.60 -19.14 8.80
C ARG A 166 10.07 -18.17 7.71
N LEU A 167 9.46 -18.22 6.52
CA LEU A 167 9.68 -17.18 5.52
C LEU A 167 9.30 -15.81 6.08
N ASN A 168 10.04 -14.80 5.69
CA ASN A 168 9.74 -13.40 6.01
C ASN A 168 9.66 -12.53 4.75
N HIS A 169 9.90 -13.16 3.58
CA HIS A 169 9.93 -12.50 2.29
C HIS A 169 9.54 -13.47 1.16
N ILE A 170 8.50 -13.12 0.41
CA ILE A 170 8.12 -13.76 -0.85
C ILE A 170 8.39 -12.73 -1.96
N LYS A 171 9.51 -12.92 -2.68
CA LYS A 171 9.98 -11.95 -3.68
C LYS A 171 9.05 -11.83 -4.88
N LYS A 172 8.41 -12.94 -5.26
CA LYS A 172 7.51 -12.99 -6.39
C LYS A 172 6.41 -14.01 -6.13
N ALA A 173 5.17 -13.53 -6.20
CA ALA A 173 3.99 -14.37 -6.18
C ALA A 173 3.06 -14.00 -7.33
N GLU A 174 2.26 -14.97 -7.76
CA GLU A 174 1.21 -14.81 -8.75
C GLU A 174 -0.14 -15.03 -8.10
N ILE A 175 -1.16 -14.25 -8.48
CA ILE A 175 -2.51 -14.36 -7.93
C ILE A 175 -3.46 -14.79 -9.03
N TYR A 176 -4.23 -15.81 -8.76
CA TYR A 176 -5.25 -16.35 -9.65
C TYR A 176 -6.60 -16.39 -8.98
N ALA A 177 -7.65 -16.10 -9.75
CA ALA A 177 -9.02 -16.41 -9.38
C ALA A 177 -9.47 -17.64 -10.15
N CYS A 178 -9.81 -18.69 -9.41
CA CYS A 178 -10.23 -19.98 -9.96
C CYS A 178 -11.76 -20.08 -9.79
N GLU A 179 -12.47 -20.28 -10.91
CA GLU A 179 -13.89 -20.59 -10.97
C GLU A 179 -14.04 -22.05 -11.41
N GLU A 180 -14.86 -22.84 -10.70
CA GLU A 180 -15.02 -24.28 -10.99
C GLU A 180 -15.42 -24.53 -12.45
N GLY A 181 -14.69 -25.44 -13.11
CA GLY A 181 -14.92 -25.80 -14.51
C GLY A 181 -14.47 -24.76 -15.55
N LYS A 182 -13.78 -23.69 -15.13
CA LYS A 182 -13.28 -22.65 -16.03
C LYS A 182 -11.77 -22.46 -15.93
N LYS A 183 -11.23 -21.77 -16.94
CA LYS A 183 -9.81 -21.37 -16.93
C LYS A 183 -9.56 -20.34 -15.84
N ASP A 184 -8.43 -20.48 -15.14
CA ASP A 184 -7.97 -19.51 -14.12
C ASP A 184 -7.82 -18.10 -14.69
N ILE A 185 -8.30 -17.12 -13.96
CA ILE A 185 -8.14 -15.69 -14.27
C ILE A 185 -6.91 -15.19 -13.53
N CYS A 186 -5.89 -14.76 -14.26
CA CYS A 186 -4.70 -14.16 -13.65
C CYS A 186 -5.00 -12.74 -13.19
N LEU A 187 -4.92 -12.49 -11.89
CA LEU A 187 -5.14 -11.17 -11.28
C LEU A 187 -3.84 -10.37 -11.13
N SER A 188 -2.71 -11.04 -10.89
CA SER A 188 -1.38 -10.42 -10.76
C SER A 188 -0.30 -11.46 -11.04
N ARG A 189 0.81 -11.01 -11.64
CA ARG A 189 2.01 -11.84 -11.86
C ARG A 189 3.23 -11.34 -11.12
N ASN A 190 3.13 -10.24 -10.41
CA ASN A 190 4.28 -9.58 -9.82
C ASN A 190 3.92 -8.94 -8.48
N ILE A 191 3.66 -9.79 -7.51
CA ILE A 191 3.42 -9.37 -6.13
C ILE A 191 4.64 -9.75 -5.27
N GLU A 192 5.07 -8.83 -4.43
CA GLU A 192 6.09 -9.06 -3.42
C GLU A 192 5.46 -8.91 -2.03
N LEU A 193 5.69 -9.88 -1.15
CA LEU A 193 5.13 -9.90 0.19
C LEU A 193 6.25 -9.92 1.23
N LEU A 194 6.17 -9.06 2.23
CA LEU A 194 7.15 -8.90 3.30
C LEU A 194 6.46 -8.97 4.66
N THR A 195 7.10 -9.59 5.64
CA THR A 195 6.76 -9.34 7.05
C THR A 195 7.23 -7.95 7.47
N ILE A 196 6.69 -7.42 8.59
CA ILE A 196 7.18 -6.15 9.18
C ILE A 196 8.67 -6.28 9.52
N GLU A 197 9.08 -7.41 10.09
CA GLU A 197 10.47 -7.66 10.49
C GLU A 197 11.42 -7.55 9.30
N ARG A 198 11.04 -8.11 8.14
CA ARG A 198 11.83 -8.01 6.92
C ARG A 198 11.84 -6.59 6.37
N ALA A 199 10.70 -5.92 6.38
CA ALA A 199 10.57 -4.55 5.90
C ALA A 199 11.36 -3.52 6.74
N MET A 200 11.71 -3.86 7.99
CA MET A 200 12.54 -3.03 8.88
C MET A 200 14.03 -3.20 8.63
N GLN A 201 14.46 -4.19 7.85
CA GLN A 201 15.86 -4.36 7.50
C GLN A 201 16.28 -3.31 6.47
N PRO A 202 17.46 -2.71 6.61
CA PRO A 202 18.00 -1.73 5.68
C PRO A 202 18.26 -2.30 4.28
#